data_cd48bc3d07fb872e60d9741df3a34dbf
#
_entry.id   cd48bc3d07fb872e60d9741df3a34dbf
#
_cell.length_a   1.000
_cell.length_b   1.000
_cell.length_c   1.000
_cell.angle_alpha   90.00
_cell.angle_beta   90.00
_cell.angle_gamma   90.00
#
_symmetry.space_group_name_H-M   'P 1'
#
loop_
_entity.id
_entity.type
_entity.pdbx_description
1 polymer ?
#
loop_
_entity_poly.entity_id
_entity_poly.type
_entity_poly.pdbx_seq_one_letter_code
_entity_poly.pdbx_strand_id
1 'polypeptide(L)'
;MKKKICRKILFFLIVVAISFYFLVVRRDTNMVLSNVQANFQNLEIWLTTVDQKNLLKKQNTSDFVKKNVNKSKYIIKIDPKKKYQTMEGFGASLTDASAYLIAKVLPENEREKVLKKLFDYKEGIGISFLRQPMGASDYATKIYSYDDMPKDKSDFELKHFSINHDKEYIIPLLKKAMQINKQLKIMATPWSPPGWMKATDNMIGGSLWPDCYEVYANYFVKFINEYKKEGIEIYAITPQNEPLYVPPHYPGMSMSAEEQAEFIKNYLGPAFKKNNIKTKILCYDHNWDVPEYVMTVYKDKEAYKYISGSAWHCYAGSHETMTKIHNLFPDKEIWFTEASGGEWIPAFEKAFLDQMMHVIRAPRNWAETVVWWNIALDENNGPTVLPHSTCRGLVKIEQKTKKVIYNVDYYTLGHISKFVKPGAVRIDSNTYQNDLENVAFLNPDKSVVLIISNRTSESKIATVQYLNKNFNIYIPPKAAMTLCWK
;
A
#
# COMPACT_ATOMS: atom_id res chain seq x y z
N MET A 1 24.75 35.76 -60.29
CA MET A 1 25.71 35.10 -59.36
C MET A 1 25.66 35.64 -57.92
N LYS A 2 25.70 36.96 -57.68
CA LYS A 2 25.73 37.56 -56.31
C LYS A 2 24.59 37.22 -55.41
N LYS A 3 23.31 37.10 -55.85
CA LYS A 3 22.14 36.71 -55.00
C LYS A 3 22.16 35.28 -54.52
N LYS A 4 22.77 34.30 -55.21
CA LYS A 4 22.91 32.91 -54.80
C LYS A 4 23.98 32.74 -53.71
N ILE A 5 25.03 33.55 -53.75
CA ILE A 5 26.11 33.52 -52.73
C ILE A 5 25.63 34.11 -51.42
N CYS A 6 24.90 35.25 -51.44
CA CYS A 6 24.32 35.82 -50.23
C CYS A 6 23.34 34.87 -49.50
N ARG A 7 22.47 34.10 -50.21
CA ARG A 7 21.58 33.13 -49.64
C ARG A 7 22.32 31.95 -49.00
N LYS A 8 23.41 31.49 -49.58
CA LYS A 8 24.25 30.42 -48.99
C LYS A 8 24.98 30.89 -47.74
N ILE A 9 25.48 32.11 -47.71
CA ILE A 9 26.13 32.70 -46.54
C ILE A 9 25.13 32.91 -45.41
N LEU A 10 23.91 33.39 -45.71
CA LEU A 10 22.86 33.58 -44.71
C LEU A 10 22.38 32.23 -44.11
N PHE A 11 22.22 31.21 -44.96
CA PHE A 11 21.87 29.86 -44.51
C PHE A 11 22.96 29.26 -43.62
N PHE A 12 24.24 29.44 -44.00
CA PHE A 12 25.37 28.96 -43.18
C PHE A 12 25.43 29.67 -41.82
N LEU A 13 25.20 30.99 -41.79
CA LEU A 13 25.17 31.76 -40.54
C LEU A 13 24.01 31.34 -39.62
N ILE A 14 22.84 31.02 -40.19
CA ILE A 14 21.69 30.51 -39.43
C ILE A 14 22.00 29.12 -38.85
N VAL A 15 22.60 28.23 -39.62
CA VAL A 15 22.98 26.87 -39.14
C VAL A 15 24.04 26.97 -38.05
N VAL A 16 25.04 27.87 -38.20
CA VAL A 16 26.05 28.10 -37.15
C VAL A 16 25.43 28.71 -35.90
N ALA A 17 24.50 29.67 -36.03
CA ALA A 17 23.80 30.25 -34.89
C ALA A 17 22.92 29.23 -34.15
N ILE A 18 22.21 28.37 -34.89
CA ILE A 18 21.42 27.27 -34.32
C ILE A 18 22.34 26.26 -33.62
N SER A 19 23.44 25.87 -34.24
CA SER A 19 24.43 24.95 -33.64
C SER A 19 25.06 25.55 -32.37
N PHE A 20 25.37 26.83 -32.39
CA PHE A 20 25.91 27.55 -31.23
C PHE A 20 24.88 27.68 -30.12
N TYR A 21 23.60 27.93 -30.44
CA TYR A 21 22.49 27.96 -29.50
C TYR A 21 22.32 26.60 -28.84
N PHE A 22 22.31 25.49 -29.61
CA PHE A 22 22.24 24.12 -29.04
C PHE A 22 23.47 23.78 -28.20
N LEU A 23 24.67 24.23 -28.56
CA LEU A 23 25.89 24.04 -27.78
C LEU A 23 25.85 24.80 -26.45
N VAL A 24 25.38 26.06 -26.46
CA VAL A 24 25.25 26.90 -25.27
C VAL A 24 24.15 26.32 -24.36
N VAL A 25 22.98 25.96 -24.90
CA VAL A 25 21.90 25.32 -24.14
C VAL A 25 22.36 24.00 -23.53
N ARG A 26 23.11 23.17 -24.27
CA ARG A 26 23.65 21.88 -23.80
C ARG A 26 24.76 22.06 -22.75
N ARG A 27 25.61 23.07 -22.90
CA ARG A 27 26.66 23.41 -21.92
C ARG A 27 26.03 23.92 -20.62
N ASP A 28 25.00 24.71 -20.73
CA ASP A 28 24.25 25.25 -19.62
C ASP A 28 23.45 24.18 -18.87
N THR A 29 22.80 23.24 -19.56
CA THR A 29 22.13 22.12 -18.93
C THR A 29 23.10 21.18 -18.20
N ASN A 30 24.26 20.89 -18.78
CA ASN A 30 25.30 20.08 -18.15
C ASN A 30 25.88 20.72 -16.88
N MET A 31 26.06 22.07 -16.88
CA MET A 31 26.56 22.77 -15.70
C MET A 31 25.55 22.84 -14.55
N VAL A 32 24.22 22.87 -14.83
CA VAL A 32 23.18 22.74 -13.79
C VAL A 32 23.09 21.32 -13.27
N LEU A 33 23.16 20.33 -14.17
CA LEU A 33 23.21 18.93 -13.79
C LEU A 33 24.40 18.64 -12.87
N SER A 34 25.60 19.16 -13.21
CA SER A 34 26.78 19.00 -12.37
C SER A 34 26.62 19.67 -11.00
N ASN A 35 26.00 20.85 -10.93
CA ASN A 35 25.74 21.54 -9.67
C ASN A 35 24.62 20.89 -8.84
N VAL A 36 23.55 20.38 -9.47
CA VAL A 36 22.50 19.63 -8.78
C VAL A 36 23.01 18.26 -8.35
N GLN A 37 23.79 17.58 -9.20
CA GLN A 37 24.43 16.31 -8.82
C GLN A 37 25.51 16.46 -7.75
N ALA A 38 26.26 17.58 -7.75
CA ALA A 38 27.18 17.91 -6.68
C ALA A 38 26.45 18.22 -5.35
N ASN A 39 25.21 18.72 -5.45
CA ASN A 39 24.39 19.09 -4.29
C ASN A 39 23.48 17.95 -3.82
N PHE A 40 22.96 17.09 -4.73
CA PHE A 40 22.07 15.97 -4.44
C PHE A 40 22.58 14.75 -5.20
N GLN A 41 23.41 13.94 -4.53
CA GLN A 41 24.01 12.75 -5.15
C GLN A 41 22.92 11.82 -5.66
N ASN A 42 23.03 11.42 -6.94
CA ASN A 42 22.14 10.47 -7.58
C ASN A 42 20.65 10.89 -7.55
N LEU A 43 20.34 12.18 -7.77
CA LEU A 43 18.94 12.61 -7.89
C LEU A 43 18.24 11.85 -9.02
N GLU A 44 17.25 11.07 -8.65
CA GLU A 44 16.34 10.36 -9.55
C GLU A 44 14.95 10.97 -9.49
N ILE A 45 14.27 11.02 -10.64
CA ILE A 45 12.91 11.51 -10.79
C ILE A 45 12.08 10.43 -11.49
N TRP A 46 10.96 10.08 -10.86
CA TRP A 46 9.99 9.14 -11.41
C TRP A 46 8.62 9.81 -11.51
N LEU A 47 7.92 9.59 -12.62
CA LEU A 47 6.72 10.36 -12.99
C LEU A 47 5.58 9.46 -13.41
N THR A 48 4.37 9.82 -12.97
CA THR A 48 3.10 9.37 -13.55
C THR A 48 2.26 10.57 -13.93
N THR A 49 1.70 10.55 -15.15
CA THR A 49 0.81 11.60 -15.69
C THR A 49 -0.55 11.03 -16.05
N VAL A 50 -1.61 11.81 -15.90
CA VAL A 50 -2.99 11.34 -16.14
C VAL A 50 -3.30 11.04 -17.60
N ASP A 51 -2.49 11.53 -18.56
CA ASP A 51 -2.54 11.14 -19.97
C ASP A 51 -1.87 9.79 -20.27
N GLN A 52 -1.38 9.12 -19.22
CA GLN A 52 -0.75 7.80 -19.24
C GLN A 52 0.52 7.69 -20.10
N LYS A 53 1.10 8.80 -20.57
CA LYS A 53 2.40 8.79 -21.30
C LYS A 53 3.58 8.45 -20.40
N ASN A 54 3.43 8.75 -19.11
CA ASN A 54 4.37 8.36 -18.08
C ASN A 54 3.60 7.56 -17.02
N LEU A 55 4.02 6.33 -16.78
CA LEU A 55 3.45 5.42 -15.80
C LEU A 55 4.58 4.90 -14.92
N LEU A 56 4.83 5.58 -13.80
CA LEU A 56 5.96 5.35 -12.88
C LEU A 56 7.29 5.25 -13.66
N LYS A 57 7.50 6.19 -14.57
CA LYS A 57 8.61 6.18 -15.52
C LYS A 57 9.76 7.07 -15.03
N LYS A 58 10.98 6.54 -15.04
CA LYS A 58 12.18 7.30 -14.74
C LYS A 58 12.39 8.39 -15.79
N GLN A 59 12.70 9.60 -15.35
CA GLN A 59 12.86 10.80 -16.18
C GLN A 59 14.32 11.27 -16.21
N ASN A 60 14.70 12.03 -17.26
CA ASN A 60 15.94 12.76 -17.24
C ASN A 60 15.82 13.95 -16.30
N THR A 61 16.72 14.05 -15.33
CA THR A 61 16.71 15.12 -14.33
C THR A 61 16.79 16.52 -14.95
N SER A 62 17.54 16.68 -16.08
CA SER A 62 17.67 17.95 -16.81
C SER A 62 16.36 18.53 -17.34
N ASP A 63 15.39 17.68 -17.64
CA ASP A 63 14.13 18.12 -18.22
C ASP A 63 13.22 18.76 -17.15
N PHE A 64 13.41 18.38 -15.89
CA PHE A 64 12.56 18.76 -14.77
C PHE A 64 13.23 19.78 -13.82
N VAL A 65 14.54 19.74 -13.63
CA VAL A 65 15.26 20.72 -12.81
C VAL A 65 15.39 22.02 -13.58
N LYS A 66 14.86 23.12 -13.02
CA LYS A 66 14.80 24.45 -13.67
C LYS A 66 15.81 25.42 -13.08
N LYS A 67 16.49 26.18 -13.97
CA LYS A 67 17.38 27.31 -13.61
C LYS A 67 16.58 28.61 -13.43
N ASN A 68 17.15 29.55 -12.70
CA ASN A 68 16.78 30.99 -12.71
C ASN A 68 15.27 31.21 -12.43
N VAL A 69 14.69 30.49 -11.47
CA VAL A 69 13.34 30.77 -10.99
C VAL A 69 13.43 31.87 -9.95
N ASN A 70 13.01 33.09 -10.29
CA ASN A 70 13.06 34.27 -9.42
C ASN A 70 12.14 34.19 -8.25
N LYS A 71 11.89 33.34 -7.46
CA LYS A 71 10.97 33.00 -6.38
C LYS A 71 9.81 32.12 -6.84
N SER A 72 9.89 30.85 -6.51
CA SER A 72 8.73 29.96 -6.60
C SER A 72 7.70 30.31 -5.51
N LYS A 73 6.42 30.27 -5.90
CA LYS A 73 5.30 30.32 -4.93
C LYS A 73 5.31 29.12 -3.99
N TYR A 74 5.79 27.98 -4.47
CA TYR A 74 5.81 26.71 -3.74
C TYR A 74 7.21 26.43 -3.24
N ILE A 75 7.40 26.42 -1.92
CA ILE A 75 8.66 26.08 -1.26
C ILE A 75 8.41 24.85 -0.40
N ILE A 76 8.96 23.70 -0.80
CA ILE A 76 8.90 22.46 -0.03
C ILE A 76 10.15 22.40 0.84
N LYS A 77 10.00 22.71 2.13
CA LYS A 77 11.05 22.62 3.13
C LYS A 77 11.03 21.25 3.77
N ILE A 78 12.15 20.53 3.74
CA ILE A 78 12.30 19.21 4.32
C ILE A 78 13.28 19.31 5.49
N ASP A 79 12.84 18.91 6.69
CA ASP A 79 13.69 18.87 7.88
C ASP A 79 13.92 17.40 8.31
N PRO A 80 15.11 16.82 8.03
CA PRO A 80 15.42 15.45 8.42
C PRO A 80 15.65 15.25 9.93
N LYS A 81 15.77 16.35 10.69
CA LYS A 81 15.91 16.28 12.15
C LYS A 81 14.58 16.05 12.85
N LYS A 82 13.49 16.55 12.26
CA LYS A 82 12.13 16.35 12.77
C LYS A 82 11.56 15.06 12.20
N LYS A 83 11.54 14.03 13.03
CA LYS A 83 11.16 12.66 12.70
C LYS A 83 9.79 12.31 13.28
N TYR A 84 9.08 11.43 12.59
CA TYR A 84 7.77 10.90 12.97
C TYR A 84 7.82 9.37 13.04
N GLN A 85 6.76 8.69 12.63
CA GLN A 85 6.69 7.23 12.66
C GLN A 85 7.68 6.56 11.72
N THR A 86 7.98 5.30 12.04
CA THR A 86 8.74 4.39 11.19
C THR A 86 7.79 3.61 10.30
N MET A 87 8.13 3.45 9.04
CA MET A 87 7.29 2.75 8.06
C MET A 87 7.51 1.23 8.17
N GLU A 88 6.42 0.50 8.31
CA GLU A 88 6.43 -0.97 8.37
C GLU A 88 6.47 -1.60 6.97
N GLY A 89 5.84 -0.97 5.99
CA GLY A 89 5.85 -1.41 4.60
C GLY A 89 4.63 -0.98 3.80
N PHE A 90 4.63 -1.34 2.51
CA PHE A 90 3.62 -0.92 1.55
C PHE A 90 3.23 -2.10 0.65
N GLY A 91 1.96 -2.24 0.34
CA GLY A 91 1.54 -3.35 -0.50
C GLY A 91 0.04 -3.48 -0.69
N ALA A 92 -0.41 -4.74 -0.77
CA ALA A 92 -1.80 -5.07 -1.03
C ALA A 92 -2.14 -6.47 -0.47
N SER A 93 -3.41 -6.86 -0.60
CA SER A 93 -3.88 -8.14 -0.11
C SER A 93 -3.68 -9.24 -1.14
N LEU A 94 -3.02 -10.32 -0.72
CA LEU A 94 -2.98 -11.56 -1.49
C LEU A 94 -4.22 -12.39 -1.15
N THR A 95 -5.38 -11.99 -1.70
CA THR A 95 -6.64 -12.72 -1.55
C THR A 95 -6.55 -14.10 -2.22
N ASP A 96 -7.45 -15.01 -1.85
CA ASP A 96 -7.56 -16.32 -2.51
C ASP A 96 -7.75 -16.17 -4.03
N ALA A 97 -8.60 -15.24 -4.47
CA ALA A 97 -8.80 -14.89 -5.88
C ALA A 97 -7.48 -14.44 -6.55
N SER A 98 -6.75 -13.52 -5.93
CA SER A 98 -5.47 -13.03 -6.45
C SER A 98 -4.44 -14.15 -6.59
N ALA A 99 -4.36 -14.99 -5.58
CA ALA A 99 -3.44 -16.12 -5.57
C ALA A 99 -3.83 -17.16 -6.64
N TYR A 100 -5.12 -17.48 -6.78
CA TYR A 100 -5.61 -18.38 -7.82
C TYR A 100 -5.25 -17.87 -9.23
N LEU A 101 -5.53 -16.61 -9.53
CA LEU A 101 -5.23 -16.02 -10.85
C LEU A 101 -3.74 -16.06 -11.17
N ILE A 102 -2.88 -15.72 -10.22
CA ILE A 102 -1.43 -15.72 -10.44
C ILE A 102 -0.88 -17.16 -10.54
N ALA A 103 -1.33 -18.07 -9.68
CA ALA A 103 -0.76 -19.40 -9.56
C ALA A 103 -1.32 -20.41 -10.58
N LYS A 104 -2.64 -20.36 -10.81
CA LYS A 104 -3.36 -21.39 -11.60
C LYS A 104 -3.72 -20.93 -13.00
N VAL A 105 -3.95 -19.62 -13.21
CA VAL A 105 -4.34 -19.08 -14.51
C VAL A 105 -3.14 -18.73 -15.37
N LEU A 106 -2.11 -18.07 -14.80
CA LEU A 106 -0.92 -17.67 -15.56
C LEU A 106 0.03 -18.85 -15.82
N PRO A 107 0.58 -18.97 -17.04
CA PRO A 107 1.70 -19.85 -17.30
C PRO A 107 2.93 -19.40 -16.49
N GLU A 108 3.86 -20.31 -16.24
CA GLU A 108 4.98 -20.09 -15.31
C GLU A 108 5.82 -18.84 -15.64
N ASN A 109 6.16 -18.65 -16.91
CA ASN A 109 6.93 -17.50 -17.36
C ASN A 109 6.23 -16.15 -17.09
N GLU A 110 4.92 -16.07 -17.28
CA GLU A 110 4.14 -14.86 -17.01
C GLU A 110 3.95 -14.65 -15.50
N ARG A 111 3.76 -15.73 -14.74
CA ARG A 111 3.70 -15.70 -13.27
C ARG A 111 4.96 -15.10 -12.68
N GLU A 112 6.14 -15.56 -13.14
CA GLU A 112 7.41 -15.03 -12.66
C GLU A 112 7.59 -13.55 -12.99
N LYS A 113 7.19 -13.12 -14.20
CA LYS A 113 7.20 -11.69 -14.57
C LYS A 113 6.32 -10.86 -13.66
N VAL A 114 5.08 -11.32 -13.40
CA VAL A 114 4.14 -10.62 -12.51
C VAL A 114 4.70 -10.54 -11.09
N LEU A 115 5.23 -11.64 -10.55
CA LEU A 115 5.83 -11.63 -9.21
C LEU A 115 7.03 -10.67 -9.12
N LYS A 116 7.90 -10.62 -10.12
CA LYS A 116 8.99 -9.63 -10.18
C LYS A 116 8.44 -8.20 -10.26
N LYS A 117 7.42 -7.94 -11.09
CA LYS A 117 6.79 -6.61 -11.18
C LYS A 117 6.13 -6.16 -9.87
N LEU A 118 5.63 -7.07 -9.08
CA LEU A 118 5.05 -6.76 -7.78
C LEU A 118 6.13 -6.57 -6.69
N PHE A 119 7.07 -7.51 -6.55
CA PHE A 119 7.89 -7.61 -5.35
C PHE A 119 9.35 -7.15 -5.51
N ASP A 120 9.91 -7.11 -6.72
CA ASP A 120 11.28 -6.68 -6.94
C ASP A 120 11.39 -5.14 -6.94
N TYR A 121 12.37 -4.58 -6.23
CA TYR A 121 12.58 -3.13 -6.16
C TYR A 121 13.17 -2.53 -7.43
N LYS A 122 13.90 -3.30 -8.23
CA LYS A 122 14.53 -2.82 -9.47
C LYS A 122 13.57 -2.92 -10.65
N GLU A 123 13.03 -4.12 -10.87
CA GLU A 123 12.18 -4.45 -12.02
C GLU A 123 10.70 -4.12 -11.79
N GLY A 124 10.25 -4.02 -10.54
CA GLY A 124 8.86 -3.82 -10.14
C GLY A 124 8.65 -2.65 -9.19
N ILE A 125 7.58 -2.75 -8.40
CA ILE A 125 7.17 -1.73 -7.42
C ILE A 125 7.60 -2.06 -5.98
N GLY A 126 8.25 -3.19 -5.74
CA GLY A 126 8.86 -3.52 -4.46
C GLY A 126 7.87 -3.64 -3.29
N ILE A 127 6.74 -4.31 -3.49
CA ILE A 127 5.80 -4.59 -2.40
C ILE A 127 6.55 -5.24 -1.24
N SER A 128 6.43 -4.65 -0.06
CA SER A 128 7.11 -5.06 1.18
C SER A 128 6.16 -5.44 2.31
N PHE A 129 4.85 -5.33 2.06
CA PHE A 129 3.81 -5.65 3.03
C PHE A 129 2.65 -6.35 2.34
N LEU A 130 2.20 -7.48 2.88
CA LEU A 130 1.01 -8.19 2.42
C LEU A 130 -0.02 -8.29 3.52
N ARG A 131 -1.29 -8.15 3.13
CA ARG A 131 -2.44 -8.53 3.96
C ARG A 131 -3.01 -9.82 3.44
N GLN A 132 -3.08 -10.84 4.30
CA GLN A 132 -3.53 -12.18 3.98
C GLN A 132 -4.86 -12.45 4.68
N PRO A 133 -5.97 -12.70 3.95
CA PRO A 133 -7.17 -13.21 4.57
C PRO A 133 -6.93 -14.56 5.27
N MET A 134 -7.49 -14.75 6.47
CA MET A 134 -7.52 -16.02 7.17
C MET A 134 -8.80 -16.77 6.77
N GLY A 135 -8.72 -17.67 5.81
CA GLY A 135 -9.86 -18.29 5.16
C GLY A 135 -10.46 -17.38 4.08
N ALA A 136 -11.71 -17.60 3.73
CA ALA A 136 -12.38 -16.86 2.66
C ALA A 136 -12.70 -15.41 3.06
N SER A 137 -12.48 -14.50 2.13
CA SER A 137 -13.03 -13.15 2.08
C SER A 137 -14.14 -13.06 1.01
N ASP A 138 -14.57 -11.85 0.65
CA ASP A 138 -15.39 -11.57 -0.52
C ASP A 138 -14.70 -11.98 -1.84
N TYR A 139 -13.35 -11.92 -1.90
CA TYR A 139 -12.54 -12.34 -3.05
C TYR A 139 -11.89 -13.70 -2.80
N ALA A 140 -12.72 -14.71 -2.80
CA ALA A 140 -12.31 -16.10 -2.73
C ALA A 140 -12.98 -16.93 -3.85
N THR A 141 -12.36 -18.05 -4.21
CA THR A 141 -12.89 -19.01 -5.18
C THR A 141 -14.07 -19.80 -4.62
N LYS A 142 -14.17 -19.87 -3.30
CA LYS A 142 -15.27 -20.47 -2.53
C LYS A 142 -15.26 -19.94 -1.10
N ILE A 143 -16.36 -20.11 -0.38
CA ILE A 143 -16.41 -19.87 1.08
C ILE A 143 -15.76 -21.06 1.77
N TYR A 144 -14.76 -20.78 2.63
CA TYR A 144 -14.07 -21.79 3.44
C TYR A 144 -13.43 -21.17 4.67
N SER A 145 -13.30 -21.96 5.72
CA SER A 145 -12.43 -21.68 6.87
C SER A 145 -11.36 -22.78 6.98
N TYR A 146 -10.52 -22.72 8.00
CA TYR A 146 -9.55 -23.78 8.25
C TYR A 146 -10.10 -24.92 9.13
N ASP A 147 -11.37 -24.81 9.54
CA ASP A 147 -12.03 -25.81 10.42
C ASP A 147 -13.53 -25.88 10.13
N ASP A 148 -13.87 -26.16 8.87
CA ASP A 148 -15.26 -26.31 8.45
C ASP A 148 -15.85 -27.62 8.96
N MET A 149 -16.99 -27.54 9.65
CA MET A 149 -17.71 -28.66 10.18
C MET A 149 -19.04 -28.90 9.44
N PRO A 150 -19.53 -30.16 9.40
CA PRO A 150 -20.91 -30.40 8.97
C PRO A 150 -21.90 -29.63 9.83
N LYS A 151 -23.04 -29.29 9.25
CA LYS A 151 -24.11 -28.58 9.95
C LYS A 151 -24.39 -29.21 11.33
N ASP A 152 -24.63 -28.38 12.34
CA ASP A 152 -24.91 -28.77 13.72
C ASP A 152 -23.78 -29.61 14.40
N LYS A 153 -22.56 -29.55 13.86
CA LYS A 153 -21.36 -30.14 14.44
C LYS A 153 -20.35 -29.06 14.82
N SER A 154 -19.59 -29.32 15.84
CA SER A 154 -18.54 -28.44 16.37
C SER A 154 -17.24 -29.19 16.62
N ASP A 155 -16.10 -28.49 16.58
CA ASP A 155 -14.78 -29.04 16.89
C ASP A 155 -14.02 -28.15 17.89
N PHE A 156 -14.44 -28.19 19.16
CA PHE A 156 -13.80 -27.40 20.23
C PHE A 156 -12.30 -27.70 20.42
N GLU A 157 -11.83 -28.86 19.98
CA GLU A 157 -10.42 -29.25 20.05
C GLU A 157 -9.64 -28.90 18.77
N LEU A 158 -10.32 -28.36 17.74
CA LEU A 158 -9.75 -28.02 16.42
C LEU A 158 -9.01 -29.23 15.79
N LYS A 159 -9.54 -30.44 15.90
CA LYS A 159 -8.94 -31.65 15.31
C LYS A 159 -8.97 -31.65 13.79
N HIS A 160 -9.96 -30.98 13.19
CA HIS A 160 -10.16 -30.90 11.77
C HIS A 160 -9.45 -29.65 11.15
N PHE A 161 -8.83 -28.82 11.98
CA PHE A 161 -8.11 -27.63 11.52
C PHE A 161 -7.06 -27.97 10.47
N SER A 162 -7.13 -27.33 9.29
CA SER A 162 -6.22 -27.58 8.19
C SER A 162 -6.05 -26.36 7.29
N ILE A 163 -4.80 -25.99 6.99
CA ILE A 163 -4.45 -24.97 5.99
C ILE A 163 -4.21 -25.57 4.59
N ASN A 164 -4.74 -26.76 4.30
CA ASN A 164 -4.47 -27.45 3.03
C ASN A 164 -4.95 -26.67 1.81
N HIS A 165 -6.03 -25.87 1.94
CA HIS A 165 -6.45 -24.98 0.86
C HIS A 165 -5.33 -23.99 0.49
N ASP A 166 -4.73 -23.35 1.48
CA ASP A 166 -3.67 -22.36 1.28
C ASP A 166 -2.38 -23.00 0.74
N LYS A 167 -2.10 -24.27 1.11
CA LYS A 167 -0.95 -25.02 0.59
C LYS A 167 -1.01 -25.27 -0.91
N GLU A 168 -2.20 -25.23 -1.49
CA GLU A 168 -2.37 -25.52 -2.91
C GLU A 168 -1.76 -24.44 -3.81
N TYR A 169 -1.87 -23.16 -3.47
CA TYR A 169 -1.36 -22.05 -4.27
C TYR A 169 -1.00 -20.78 -3.50
N ILE A 170 -1.64 -20.46 -2.35
CA ILE A 170 -1.34 -19.24 -1.58
C ILE A 170 0.07 -19.32 -0.99
N ILE A 171 0.35 -20.36 -0.21
CA ILE A 171 1.65 -20.57 0.45
C ILE A 171 2.81 -20.65 -0.56
N PRO A 172 2.72 -21.39 -1.67
CA PRO A 172 3.75 -21.39 -2.71
C PRO A 172 4.04 -19.98 -3.27
N LEU A 173 3.03 -19.16 -3.48
CA LEU A 173 3.21 -17.77 -3.95
C LEU A 173 3.85 -16.88 -2.89
N LEU A 174 3.43 -16.97 -1.63
CA LEU A 174 4.06 -16.26 -0.51
C LEU A 174 5.54 -16.58 -0.41
N LYS A 175 5.91 -17.86 -0.50
CA LYS A 175 7.32 -18.30 -0.50
C LYS A 175 8.11 -17.69 -1.68
N LYS A 176 7.54 -17.66 -2.89
CA LYS A 176 8.18 -17.00 -4.07
C LYS A 176 8.30 -15.48 -3.86
N ALA A 177 7.28 -14.82 -3.34
CA ALA A 177 7.31 -13.39 -3.03
C ALA A 177 8.41 -13.07 -2.00
N MET A 178 8.52 -13.85 -0.91
CA MET A 178 9.56 -13.72 0.10
C MET A 178 10.98 -14.03 -0.45
N GLN A 179 11.11 -14.87 -1.46
CA GLN A 179 12.39 -15.09 -2.15
C GLN A 179 12.83 -13.85 -2.93
N ILE A 180 11.89 -13.17 -3.58
CA ILE A 180 12.16 -11.95 -4.37
C ILE A 180 12.40 -10.75 -3.44
N ASN A 181 11.55 -10.57 -2.42
CA ASN A 181 11.69 -9.49 -1.43
C ASN A 181 11.87 -10.05 -0.02
N LYS A 182 13.10 -10.07 0.48
CA LYS A 182 13.45 -10.57 1.82
C LYS A 182 12.92 -9.69 2.97
N GLN A 183 12.46 -8.48 2.68
CA GLN A 183 11.90 -7.57 3.67
C GLN A 183 10.35 -7.67 3.76
N LEU A 184 9.75 -8.60 3.02
CA LEU A 184 8.30 -8.77 2.97
C LEU A 184 7.75 -9.18 4.34
N LYS A 185 6.82 -8.39 4.86
CA LYS A 185 6.04 -8.68 6.07
C LYS A 185 4.62 -9.11 5.68
N ILE A 186 4.01 -9.97 6.48
CA ILE A 186 2.69 -10.51 6.23
C ILE A 186 1.83 -10.28 7.47
N MET A 187 0.73 -9.54 7.34
CA MET A 187 -0.35 -9.52 8.32
C MET A 187 -1.48 -10.44 7.87
N ALA A 188 -2.25 -10.94 8.82
CA ALA A 188 -3.40 -11.78 8.52
C ALA A 188 -4.66 -11.29 9.23
N THR A 189 -5.81 -11.46 8.57
CA THR A 189 -7.10 -10.96 9.05
C THR A 189 -8.21 -11.94 8.66
N PRO A 190 -9.05 -12.44 9.60
CA PRO A 190 -10.25 -13.18 9.26
C PRO A 190 -11.42 -12.27 8.92
N TRP A 191 -12.24 -12.68 7.94
CA TRP A 191 -13.57 -12.11 7.68
C TRP A 191 -14.63 -12.73 8.59
N SER A 192 -14.43 -13.98 8.95
CA SER A 192 -15.29 -14.74 9.86
C SER A 192 -14.50 -15.89 10.49
N PRO A 193 -14.82 -16.28 11.71
CA PRO A 193 -14.46 -17.61 12.23
C PRO A 193 -15.17 -18.70 11.42
N PRO A 194 -14.84 -20.00 11.63
CA PRO A 194 -15.65 -21.11 11.18
C PRO A 194 -17.13 -20.94 11.55
N GLY A 195 -18.04 -21.34 10.66
CA GLY A 195 -19.49 -21.12 10.84
C GLY A 195 -20.03 -21.66 12.15
N TRP A 196 -19.58 -22.84 12.58
CA TRP A 196 -20.02 -23.51 13.83
C TRP A 196 -19.65 -22.74 15.10
N MET A 197 -18.72 -21.77 15.04
CA MET A 197 -18.38 -20.89 16.17
C MET A 197 -19.37 -19.73 16.35
N LYS A 198 -20.35 -19.59 15.44
CA LYS A 198 -21.30 -18.48 15.41
C LYS A 198 -22.73 -18.92 15.62
N ALA A 199 -23.53 -17.98 16.14
CA ALA A 199 -24.97 -18.24 16.38
C ALA A 199 -25.74 -18.61 15.09
N THR A 200 -25.24 -18.26 13.93
CA THR A 200 -25.86 -18.55 12.63
C THR A 200 -25.43 -19.87 12.01
N ASP A 201 -24.50 -20.60 12.62
CA ASP A 201 -23.85 -21.78 12.04
C ASP A 201 -23.41 -21.53 10.56
N ASN A 202 -22.93 -20.33 10.29
CA ASN A 202 -22.57 -19.86 8.95
C ASN A 202 -21.45 -18.82 9.03
N MET A 203 -20.53 -18.83 8.07
CA MET A 203 -19.51 -17.78 7.96
C MET A 203 -20.10 -16.41 7.59
N ILE A 204 -21.29 -16.35 7.00
CA ILE A 204 -21.97 -15.11 6.63
C ILE A 204 -22.83 -14.64 7.81
N GLY A 205 -22.64 -13.40 8.24
CA GLY A 205 -23.44 -12.77 9.29
C GLY A 205 -23.17 -13.29 10.69
N GLY A 206 -24.01 -12.90 11.64
CA GLY A 206 -23.95 -13.33 13.04
C GLY A 206 -22.79 -12.71 13.84
N SER A 207 -22.57 -13.27 15.02
CA SER A 207 -21.51 -12.93 15.96
C SER A 207 -20.88 -14.20 16.54
N LEU A 208 -19.68 -14.06 17.08
CA LEU A 208 -18.97 -15.16 17.75
C LEU A 208 -19.70 -15.56 19.05
N TRP A 209 -19.95 -16.87 19.26
CA TRP A 209 -20.43 -17.38 20.51
C TRP A 209 -19.42 -17.12 21.63
N PRO A 210 -19.83 -16.61 22.79
CA PRO A 210 -18.93 -16.44 23.94
C PRO A 210 -18.18 -17.71 24.32
N ASP A 211 -18.86 -18.89 24.31
CA ASP A 211 -18.28 -20.20 24.59
C ASP A 211 -17.18 -20.59 23.58
N CYS A 212 -17.13 -19.93 22.41
CA CYS A 212 -16.12 -20.17 21.39
C CYS A 212 -14.92 -19.20 21.46
N TYR A 213 -14.87 -18.26 22.39
CA TYR A 213 -13.77 -17.30 22.49
C TYR A 213 -12.42 -17.97 22.71
N GLU A 214 -12.35 -18.96 23.62
CA GLU A 214 -11.09 -19.69 23.85
C GLU A 214 -10.65 -20.51 22.64
N VAL A 215 -11.58 -21.24 22.02
CA VAL A 215 -11.27 -22.04 20.83
C VAL A 215 -10.90 -21.16 19.65
N TYR A 216 -11.54 -19.99 19.50
CA TYR A 216 -11.18 -19.05 18.44
C TYR A 216 -9.79 -18.43 18.66
N ALA A 217 -9.40 -18.13 19.90
CA ALA A 217 -8.03 -17.72 20.19
C ALA A 217 -7.01 -18.83 19.83
N ASN A 218 -7.34 -20.10 20.13
CA ASN A 218 -6.53 -21.25 19.75
C ASN A 218 -6.49 -21.48 18.22
N TYR A 219 -7.53 -21.09 17.48
CA TYR A 219 -7.57 -21.09 16.02
C TYR A 219 -6.50 -20.16 15.42
N PHE A 220 -6.33 -18.94 15.98
CA PHE A 220 -5.22 -18.04 15.60
C PHE A 220 -3.85 -18.67 15.93
N VAL A 221 -3.70 -19.28 17.09
CA VAL A 221 -2.45 -19.96 17.48
C VAL A 221 -2.10 -21.07 16.50
N LYS A 222 -3.08 -21.92 16.11
CA LYS A 222 -2.88 -22.97 15.12
C LYS A 222 -2.50 -22.39 13.75
N PHE A 223 -3.23 -21.39 13.27
CA PHE A 223 -2.94 -20.72 12.00
C PHE A 223 -1.49 -20.22 11.95
N ILE A 224 -1.07 -19.44 12.95
CA ILE A 224 0.28 -18.88 13.02
C ILE A 224 1.34 -20.00 13.05
N ASN A 225 1.11 -21.05 13.82
CA ASN A 225 2.05 -22.17 13.93
C ASN A 225 2.12 -22.99 12.63
N GLU A 226 1.00 -23.24 11.94
CA GLU A 226 1.00 -23.94 10.66
C GLU A 226 1.71 -23.13 9.56
N TYR A 227 1.48 -21.82 9.49
CA TYR A 227 2.23 -20.94 8.57
C TYR A 227 3.73 -20.89 8.90
N LYS A 228 4.08 -20.86 10.20
CA LYS A 228 5.47 -20.94 10.65
C LYS A 228 6.15 -22.24 10.24
N LYS A 229 5.45 -23.39 10.29
CA LYS A 229 5.97 -24.67 9.78
C LYS A 229 6.26 -24.63 8.28
N GLU A 230 5.49 -23.84 7.54
CA GLU A 230 5.73 -23.57 6.12
C GLU A 230 6.85 -22.55 5.87
N GLY A 231 7.50 -22.02 6.92
CA GLY A 231 8.55 -21.01 6.83
C GLY A 231 8.03 -19.59 6.60
N ILE A 232 6.78 -19.34 6.93
CA ILE A 232 6.13 -18.04 6.79
C ILE A 232 5.79 -17.49 8.18
N GLU A 233 6.41 -16.37 8.54
CA GLU A 233 6.11 -15.67 9.78
C GLU A 233 4.92 -14.71 9.57
N ILE A 234 3.89 -14.84 10.41
CA ILE A 234 2.79 -13.89 10.47
C ILE A 234 3.20 -12.75 11.41
N TYR A 235 3.48 -11.59 10.82
CA TYR A 235 4.01 -10.42 11.52
C TYR A 235 2.97 -9.74 12.40
N ALA A 236 1.72 -9.65 11.93
CA ALA A 236 0.61 -9.06 12.66
C ALA A 236 -0.71 -9.74 12.32
N ILE A 237 -1.70 -9.56 13.20
CA ILE A 237 -3.10 -9.94 12.94
C ILE A 237 -4.04 -8.83 13.38
N THR A 238 -5.27 -8.85 12.83
CA THR A 238 -6.45 -8.23 13.45
C THR A 238 -7.45 -9.30 13.83
N PRO A 239 -8.22 -9.16 14.93
CA PRO A 239 -9.19 -10.16 15.34
C PRO A 239 -10.34 -10.35 14.37
N GLN A 240 -10.71 -9.28 13.62
CA GLN A 240 -11.84 -9.26 12.70
C GLN A 240 -11.68 -8.17 11.66
N ASN A 241 -11.92 -8.48 10.37
CA ASN A 241 -12.13 -7.49 9.33
C ASN A 241 -13.49 -6.81 9.52
N GLU A 242 -13.48 -5.47 9.47
CA GLU A 242 -14.68 -4.63 9.48
C GLU A 242 -15.74 -5.03 10.50
N PRO A 243 -15.42 -5.01 11.81
CA PRO A 243 -16.27 -5.58 12.85
C PRO A 243 -17.64 -4.91 13.01
N LEU A 244 -17.83 -3.72 12.40
CA LEU A 244 -19.12 -2.99 12.41
C LEU A 244 -19.93 -3.21 11.12
N TYR A 245 -19.43 -4.04 10.19
CA TYR A 245 -20.12 -4.34 8.93
C TYR A 245 -20.42 -5.83 8.81
N VAL A 246 -21.71 -6.17 8.65
CA VAL A 246 -22.19 -7.55 8.50
C VAL A 246 -22.67 -7.74 7.06
N PRO A 247 -21.82 -8.27 6.17
CA PRO A 247 -22.18 -8.43 4.77
C PRO A 247 -23.23 -9.54 4.59
N PRO A 248 -24.21 -9.37 3.65
CA PRO A 248 -25.24 -10.35 3.43
C PRO A 248 -24.86 -11.52 2.50
N HIS A 249 -23.70 -11.43 1.80
CA HIS A 249 -23.38 -12.36 0.71
C HIS A 249 -21.99 -13.01 0.81
N TYR A 250 -21.16 -12.60 1.76
CA TYR A 250 -19.81 -13.13 1.94
C TYR A 250 -19.45 -13.24 3.43
N PRO A 251 -18.36 -13.93 3.78
CA PRO A 251 -17.97 -14.09 5.17
C PRO A 251 -17.86 -12.76 5.92
N GLY A 252 -18.41 -12.70 7.10
CA GLY A 252 -18.35 -11.55 7.99
C GLY A 252 -19.09 -11.83 9.30
N MET A 253 -18.77 -11.04 10.32
CA MET A 253 -19.51 -11.07 11.59
C MET A 253 -19.45 -9.70 12.27
N SER A 254 -20.43 -9.42 13.10
CA SER A 254 -20.35 -8.28 14.03
C SER A 254 -19.45 -8.62 15.23
N MET A 255 -18.70 -7.62 15.67
CA MET A 255 -17.94 -7.66 16.92
C MET A 255 -17.88 -6.24 17.48
N SER A 256 -18.51 -5.98 18.61
CA SER A 256 -18.45 -4.67 19.26
C SER A 256 -17.04 -4.38 19.81
N ALA A 257 -16.78 -3.14 20.15
CA ALA A 257 -15.51 -2.75 20.76
C ALA A 257 -15.26 -3.44 22.09
N GLU A 258 -16.33 -3.62 22.88
CA GLU A 258 -16.30 -4.32 24.15
C GLU A 258 -16.00 -5.81 23.97
N GLU A 259 -16.65 -6.46 23.01
CA GLU A 259 -16.40 -7.87 22.67
C GLU A 259 -14.97 -8.08 22.17
N GLN A 260 -14.45 -7.14 21.33
CA GLN A 260 -13.07 -7.22 20.85
C GLN A 260 -12.07 -7.03 21.99
N ALA A 261 -12.31 -6.08 22.90
CA ALA A 261 -11.48 -5.87 24.09
C ALA A 261 -11.50 -7.10 25.00
N GLU A 262 -12.68 -7.68 25.25
CA GLU A 262 -12.87 -8.89 26.03
C GLU A 262 -12.11 -10.08 25.41
N PHE A 263 -12.27 -10.29 24.10
CA PHE A 263 -11.59 -11.37 23.38
C PHE A 263 -10.05 -11.20 23.45
N ILE A 264 -9.54 -9.99 23.27
CA ILE A 264 -8.09 -9.73 23.30
C ILE A 264 -7.53 -9.97 24.71
N LYS A 265 -8.16 -9.39 25.75
CA LYS A 265 -7.60 -9.43 27.10
C LYS A 265 -7.65 -10.81 27.75
N ASN A 266 -8.75 -11.54 27.58
CA ASN A 266 -8.99 -12.77 28.32
C ASN A 266 -8.65 -14.04 27.54
N TYR A 267 -8.58 -13.96 26.19
CA TYR A 267 -8.38 -15.15 25.36
C TYR A 267 -7.17 -15.00 24.41
N LEU A 268 -7.19 -14.08 23.46
CA LEU A 268 -6.18 -14.01 22.40
C LEU A 268 -4.80 -13.62 22.91
N GLY A 269 -4.70 -12.56 23.71
CA GLY A 269 -3.44 -12.09 24.29
C GLY A 269 -2.80 -13.13 25.21
N PRO A 270 -3.54 -13.73 26.19
CA PRO A 270 -3.05 -14.83 27.00
C PRO A 270 -2.63 -16.05 26.18
N ALA A 271 -3.40 -16.45 25.14
CA ALA A 271 -3.04 -17.55 24.25
C ALA A 271 -1.72 -17.29 23.51
N PHE A 272 -1.50 -16.10 22.98
CA PHE A 272 -0.24 -15.72 22.34
C PHE A 272 0.92 -15.75 23.34
N LYS A 273 0.74 -15.20 24.53
CA LYS A 273 1.75 -15.24 25.60
C LYS A 273 2.11 -16.66 26.00
N LYS A 274 1.12 -17.54 26.22
CA LYS A 274 1.29 -18.96 26.58
C LYS A 274 2.09 -19.72 25.51
N ASN A 275 1.86 -19.41 24.22
CA ASN A 275 2.49 -20.08 23.10
C ASN A 275 3.76 -19.37 22.57
N ASN A 276 4.28 -18.34 23.28
CA ASN A 276 5.44 -17.54 22.88
C ASN A 276 5.33 -16.92 21.47
N ILE A 277 4.10 -16.57 21.04
CA ILE A 277 3.83 -15.92 19.77
C ILE A 277 4.15 -14.44 19.90
N LYS A 278 4.93 -13.91 18.93
CA LYS A 278 5.36 -12.50 18.88
C LYS A 278 4.58 -11.68 17.86
N THR A 279 3.62 -12.29 17.17
CA THR A 279 2.73 -11.64 16.21
C THR A 279 2.01 -10.47 16.87
N LYS A 280 2.07 -9.29 16.27
CA LYS A 280 1.38 -8.09 16.75
C LYS A 280 -0.12 -8.26 16.65
N ILE A 281 -0.87 -7.73 17.62
CA ILE A 281 -2.33 -7.64 17.58
C ILE A 281 -2.70 -6.18 17.31
N LEU A 282 -3.44 -5.93 16.24
CA LEU A 282 -4.03 -4.64 15.93
C LEU A 282 -5.54 -4.72 16.12
N CYS A 283 -6.13 -3.74 16.78
CA CYS A 283 -7.59 -3.68 16.93
C CYS A 283 -8.27 -2.99 15.76
N TYR A 284 -9.58 -3.11 15.68
CA TYR A 284 -10.49 -2.44 14.76
C TYR A 284 -10.47 -3.01 13.34
N ASP A 285 -9.58 -2.53 12.45
CA ASP A 285 -9.51 -2.92 11.02
C ASP A 285 -10.76 -2.49 10.22
N HIS A 286 -11.14 -1.20 10.34
CA HIS A 286 -12.33 -0.61 9.72
C HIS A 286 -12.13 0.89 9.45
N ASN A 287 -13.19 1.57 9.00
CA ASN A 287 -13.20 2.93 8.50
C ASN A 287 -12.84 4.02 9.53
N TRP A 288 -12.39 5.17 9.04
CA TRP A 288 -11.98 6.31 9.88
C TRP A 288 -13.14 7.01 10.60
N ASP A 289 -14.40 6.72 10.30
CA ASP A 289 -15.58 7.43 10.80
C ASP A 289 -16.02 7.05 12.23
N VAL A 290 -15.53 5.91 12.77
CA VAL A 290 -15.90 5.45 14.12
C VAL A 290 -14.66 5.27 15.02
N PRO A 291 -13.91 6.35 15.34
CA PRO A 291 -12.75 6.29 16.22
C PRO A 291 -13.08 5.85 17.65
N GLU A 292 -14.33 5.99 18.07
CA GLU A 292 -14.83 5.60 19.39
C GLU A 292 -14.62 4.10 19.63
N TYR A 293 -14.67 3.27 18.61
CA TYR A 293 -14.36 1.85 18.70
C TYR A 293 -12.96 1.62 19.24
N VAL A 294 -11.95 2.23 18.59
CA VAL A 294 -10.55 2.12 19.02
C VAL A 294 -10.37 2.69 20.42
N MET A 295 -11.00 3.83 20.70
CA MET A 295 -10.93 4.47 22.03
C MET A 295 -11.52 3.57 23.12
N THR A 296 -12.61 2.86 22.85
CA THR A 296 -13.22 1.89 23.78
C THR A 296 -12.30 0.72 24.04
N VAL A 297 -11.73 0.11 22.99
CA VAL A 297 -10.77 -0.98 23.13
C VAL A 297 -9.53 -0.54 23.92
N TYR A 298 -9.00 0.68 23.64
CA TYR A 298 -7.79 1.19 24.33
C TYR A 298 -8.06 1.63 25.78
N LYS A 299 -9.27 1.99 26.15
CA LYS A 299 -9.63 2.28 27.55
C LYS A 299 -9.59 1.05 28.46
N ASP A 300 -9.77 -0.16 27.91
CA ASP A 300 -9.55 -1.39 28.65
C ASP A 300 -8.05 -1.63 28.85
N LYS A 301 -7.55 -1.33 30.05
CA LYS A 301 -6.12 -1.38 30.38
C LYS A 301 -5.51 -2.77 30.24
N GLU A 302 -6.29 -3.83 30.41
CA GLU A 302 -5.80 -5.20 30.27
C GLU A 302 -5.69 -5.60 28.80
N ALA A 303 -6.69 -5.27 27.96
CA ALA A 303 -6.60 -5.42 26.51
C ALA A 303 -5.44 -4.58 25.92
N TYR A 304 -5.29 -3.36 26.38
CA TYR A 304 -4.26 -2.41 25.93
C TYR A 304 -2.83 -3.01 25.97
N LYS A 305 -2.52 -3.84 26.98
CA LYS A 305 -1.19 -4.47 27.14
C LYS A 305 -0.83 -5.42 26.01
N TYR A 306 -1.82 -6.01 25.34
CA TYR A 306 -1.62 -6.98 24.26
C TYR A 306 -1.67 -6.34 22.88
N ILE A 307 -2.19 -5.11 22.75
CA ILE A 307 -2.44 -4.43 21.49
C ILE A 307 -1.21 -3.61 21.11
N SER A 308 -0.69 -3.82 19.90
CA SER A 308 0.38 -3.02 19.31
C SER A 308 -0.14 -1.72 18.72
N GLY A 309 -1.32 -1.73 18.11
CA GLY A 309 -1.86 -0.56 17.42
C GLY A 309 -3.29 -0.79 16.91
N SER A 310 -3.73 0.09 16.03
CA SER A 310 -5.03 0.04 15.34
C SER A 310 -4.88 0.02 13.82
N ALA A 311 -5.80 -0.69 13.16
CA ALA A 311 -5.86 -0.86 11.72
C ALA A 311 -7.05 -0.09 11.14
N TRP A 312 -6.87 0.54 9.96
CA TRP A 312 -7.80 1.51 9.41
C TRP A 312 -8.06 1.30 7.91
N HIS A 313 -9.31 1.55 7.49
CA HIS A 313 -9.79 1.57 6.11
C HIS A 313 -10.28 2.96 5.71
N CYS A 314 -10.43 3.21 4.41
CA CYS A 314 -10.68 4.55 3.87
C CYS A 314 -12.10 4.80 3.34
N TYR A 315 -13.03 3.87 3.52
CA TYR A 315 -14.33 3.96 2.85
C TYR A 315 -15.31 4.95 3.50
N ALA A 316 -15.03 5.37 4.72
CA ALA A 316 -15.76 6.44 5.42
C ALA A 316 -14.84 7.21 6.38
N GLY A 317 -15.18 8.47 6.66
CA GLY A 317 -14.39 9.34 7.54
C GLY A 317 -13.22 10.03 6.83
N SER A 318 -12.18 10.36 7.56
CA SER A 318 -11.01 11.08 7.03
C SER A 318 -9.70 10.68 7.69
N HIS A 319 -8.58 10.90 6.99
CA HIS A 319 -7.22 10.55 7.45
C HIS A 319 -6.86 11.18 8.80
N GLU A 320 -7.40 12.37 9.10
CA GLU A 320 -7.13 13.13 10.32
C GLU A 320 -7.57 12.38 11.59
N THR A 321 -8.49 11.42 11.45
CA THR A 321 -8.89 10.51 12.55
C THR A 321 -7.68 9.74 13.11
N MET A 322 -6.78 9.28 12.25
CA MET A 322 -5.56 8.58 12.68
C MET A 322 -4.68 9.49 13.54
N THR A 323 -4.53 10.77 13.16
CA THR A 323 -3.80 11.76 13.98
C THR A 323 -4.48 12.01 15.33
N LYS A 324 -5.82 12.05 15.39
CA LYS A 324 -6.55 12.21 16.67
C LYS A 324 -6.27 11.02 17.60
N ILE A 325 -6.31 9.80 17.07
CA ILE A 325 -6.03 8.59 17.87
C ILE A 325 -4.56 8.58 18.31
N HIS A 326 -3.61 8.87 17.42
CA HIS A 326 -2.19 8.95 17.80
C HIS A 326 -1.94 9.98 18.93
N ASN A 327 -2.58 11.15 18.86
CA ASN A 327 -2.40 12.17 19.88
C ASN A 327 -2.94 11.74 21.27
N LEU A 328 -3.94 10.88 21.30
CA LEU A 328 -4.50 10.33 22.54
C LEU A 328 -3.69 9.13 23.07
N PHE A 329 -3.12 8.34 22.16
CA PHE A 329 -2.41 7.09 22.46
C PHE A 329 -1.09 7.02 21.66
N PRO A 330 -0.09 7.87 22.00
CA PRO A 330 1.11 8.05 21.16
C PRO A 330 2.07 6.86 21.17
N ASP A 331 1.89 5.90 22.05
CA ASP A 331 2.64 4.65 22.12
C ASP A 331 2.03 3.52 21.27
N LYS A 332 0.88 3.78 20.61
CA LYS A 332 0.21 2.81 19.76
C LYS A 332 0.45 3.10 18.29
N GLU A 333 0.73 2.03 17.56
CA GLU A 333 0.93 2.06 16.11
C GLU A 333 -0.38 2.35 15.36
N ILE A 334 -0.26 3.00 14.22
CA ILE A 334 -1.39 3.32 13.33
C ILE A 334 -1.11 2.67 11.98
N TRP A 335 -1.98 1.78 11.51
CA TRP A 335 -1.79 1.09 10.25
C TRP A 335 -2.96 1.35 9.30
N PHE A 336 -2.65 1.75 8.07
CA PHE A 336 -3.63 1.87 7.00
C PHE A 336 -3.62 0.56 6.21
N THR A 337 -4.63 -0.28 6.45
CA THR A 337 -4.63 -1.70 6.11
C THR A 337 -5.50 -2.06 4.93
N GLU A 338 -6.38 -1.14 4.47
CA GLU A 338 -7.17 -1.38 3.27
C GLU A 338 -7.62 -0.10 2.57
N ALA A 339 -7.48 -0.10 1.24
CA ALA A 339 -8.09 0.80 0.29
C ALA A 339 -8.33 0.06 -1.03
N SER A 340 -9.41 0.34 -1.73
CA SER A 340 -9.70 -0.28 -3.02
C SER A 340 -9.96 0.75 -4.11
N GLY A 341 -9.52 0.47 -5.33
CA GLY A 341 -10.03 1.09 -6.54
C GLY A 341 -11.16 0.25 -7.14
N GLY A 342 -11.96 0.84 -8.04
CA GLY A 342 -13.06 0.13 -8.66
C GLY A 342 -13.80 0.93 -9.72
N GLU A 343 -14.91 0.37 -10.21
CA GLU A 343 -15.74 0.97 -11.25
C GLU A 343 -16.47 2.23 -10.79
N TRP A 344 -16.58 2.48 -9.47
CA TRP A 344 -17.11 3.75 -8.93
C TRP A 344 -16.23 4.97 -9.23
N ILE A 345 -14.94 4.75 -9.57
CA ILE A 345 -14.05 5.77 -10.14
C ILE A 345 -13.35 5.18 -11.36
N PRO A 346 -14.05 5.08 -12.52
CA PRO A 346 -13.53 4.39 -13.70
C PRO A 346 -12.45 5.18 -14.44
N ALA A 347 -12.50 6.52 -14.40
CA ALA A 347 -11.55 7.38 -15.12
C ALA A 347 -10.17 7.34 -14.46
N PHE A 348 -9.12 7.00 -15.24
CA PHE A 348 -7.74 6.93 -14.76
C PHE A 348 -7.33 8.19 -13.98
N GLU A 349 -7.60 9.38 -14.52
CA GLU A 349 -7.26 10.66 -13.88
C GLU A 349 -7.85 10.77 -12.47
N LYS A 350 -9.15 10.51 -12.32
CA LYS A 350 -9.84 10.64 -11.03
C LYS A 350 -9.33 9.60 -10.03
N ALA A 351 -9.21 8.35 -10.46
CA ALA A 351 -8.69 7.26 -9.62
C ALA A 351 -7.24 7.53 -9.20
N PHE A 352 -6.40 8.01 -10.12
CA PHE A 352 -5.01 8.33 -9.84
C PHE A 352 -4.86 9.43 -8.77
N LEU A 353 -5.58 10.54 -8.94
CA LEU A 353 -5.51 11.66 -7.99
C LEU A 353 -6.11 11.31 -6.62
N ASP A 354 -7.15 10.51 -6.59
CA ASP A 354 -7.75 10.00 -5.36
C ASP A 354 -6.78 9.09 -4.60
N GLN A 355 -6.23 8.10 -5.26
CA GLN A 355 -5.30 7.15 -4.64
C GLN A 355 -3.97 7.81 -4.22
N MET A 356 -3.45 8.77 -5.00
CA MET A 356 -2.26 9.53 -4.60
C MET A 356 -2.49 10.37 -3.34
N MET A 357 -3.73 10.79 -3.09
CA MET A 357 -4.11 11.43 -1.82
C MET A 357 -3.90 10.45 -0.65
N HIS A 358 -4.35 9.21 -0.77
CA HIS A 358 -4.12 8.18 0.28
C HIS A 358 -2.63 7.90 0.49
N VAL A 359 -1.86 7.74 -0.61
CA VAL A 359 -0.40 7.53 -0.56
C VAL A 359 0.33 8.64 0.21
N ILE A 360 -0.13 9.88 0.10
CA ILE A 360 0.49 11.03 0.76
C ILE A 360 -0.10 11.28 2.15
N ARG A 361 -1.44 11.32 2.26
CA ARG A 361 -2.09 11.76 3.50
C ARG A 361 -2.09 10.69 4.59
N ALA A 362 -2.17 9.40 4.26
CA ALA A 362 -2.14 8.37 5.29
C ALA A 362 -0.83 8.40 6.10
N PRO A 363 0.37 8.38 5.49
CA PRO A 363 1.61 8.54 6.26
C PRO A 363 1.72 9.90 6.97
N ARG A 364 1.20 10.97 6.40
CA ARG A 364 1.17 12.29 7.09
C ARG A 364 0.30 12.27 8.34
N ASN A 365 -0.65 11.35 8.42
CA ASN A 365 -1.53 11.12 9.56
C ASN A 365 -1.13 9.87 10.36
N TRP A 366 0.16 9.59 10.46
CA TRP A 366 0.78 8.57 11.30
C TRP A 366 0.64 7.13 10.83
N ALA A 367 0.03 6.86 9.67
CA ALA A 367 0.00 5.51 9.14
C ALA A 367 1.43 4.98 8.88
N GLU A 368 1.72 3.79 9.38
CA GLU A 368 3.00 3.09 9.21
C GLU A 368 2.98 2.14 8.02
N THR A 369 1.80 1.87 7.49
CA THR A 369 1.55 1.07 6.29
C THR A 369 0.67 1.82 5.31
N VAL A 370 0.72 1.45 4.02
CA VAL A 370 -0.28 1.76 3.01
C VAL A 370 -0.56 0.48 2.23
N VAL A 371 -1.75 -0.07 2.41
CA VAL A 371 -2.12 -1.38 1.86
C VAL A 371 -3.39 -1.25 1.03
N TRP A 372 -3.31 -1.68 -0.24
CA TRP A 372 -4.46 -1.80 -1.13
C TRP A 372 -5.17 -3.14 -0.93
N TRP A 373 -6.41 -3.23 -1.41
CA TRP A 373 -7.14 -4.49 -1.42
C TRP A 373 -6.51 -5.44 -2.46
N ASN A 374 -7.21 -5.99 -3.37
CA ASN A 374 -6.76 -7.08 -4.24
C ASN A 374 -5.46 -6.79 -5.04
N ILE A 375 -4.49 -7.70 -4.97
CA ILE A 375 -3.32 -7.69 -5.87
C ILE A 375 -3.75 -7.95 -7.31
N ALA A 376 -4.59 -8.96 -7.57
CA ALA A 376 -5.02 -9.31 -8.91
C ALA A 376 -6.50 -9.68 -8.94
N LEU A 377 -7.21 -9.21 -9.98
CA LEU A 377 -8.55 -9.63 -10.34
C LEU A 377 -8.62 -9.89 -11.85
N ASP A 378 -9.63 -10.62 -12.30
CA ASP A 378 -9.84 -10.94 -13.72
C ASP A 378 -10.62 -9.86 -14.49
N GLU A 379 -10.97 -10.14 -15.73
CA GLU A 379 -11.73 -9.26 -16.59
C GLU A 379 -13.17 -8.99 -16.11
N ASN A 380 -13.67 -9.79 -15.17
CA ASN A 380 -15.00 -9.66 -14.56
C ASN A 380 -14.91 -9.17 -13.10
N ASN A 381 -13.77 -8.60 -12.71
CA ASN A 381 -13.47 -8.18 -11.34
C ASN A 381 -13.59 -9.31 -10.30
N GLY A 382 -13.27 -10.55 -10.70
CA GLY A 382 -13.29 -11.75 -9.87
C GLY A 382 -11.93 -12.50 -9.87
N PRO A 383 -11.92 -13.78 -9.43
CA PRO A 383 -12.99 -14.55 -8.78
C PRO A 383 -13.52 -13.93 -7.50
N THR A 384 -14.80 -14.11 -7.24
CA THR A 384 -15.43 -13.58 -6.02
C THR A 384 -16.61 -14.46 -5.63
N VAL A 385 -16.93 -14.51 -4.34
CA VAL A 385 -18.16 -15.12 -3.82
C VAL A 385 -19.35 -14.16 -3.84
N LEU A 386 -19.12 -12.90 -4.21
CA LEU A 386 -20.18 -11.91 -4.44
C LEU A 386 -20.98 -12.21 -5.70
N PRO A 387 -22.28 -11.90 -5.74
CA PRO A 387 -23.08 -11.99 -6.97
C PRO A 387 -22.56 -11.08 -8.09
N HIS A 388 -21.97 -9.95 -7.72
CA HIS A 388 -21.37 -8.96 -8.62
C HIS A 388 -20.25 -8.22 -7.90
N SER A 389 -19.16 -7.97 -8.60
CA SER A 389 -18.01 -7.25 -8.10
C SER A 389 -17.68 -6.04 -8.96
N THR A 390 -17.32 -4.95 -8.32
CA THR A 390 -16.90 -3.69 -8.95
C THR A 390 -15.49 -3.25 -8.55
N CYS A 391 -14.81 -4.00 -7.66
CA CYS A 391 -13.45 -3.72 -7.26
C CYS A 391 -12.46 -3.95 -8.40
N ARG A 392 -11.30 -3.29 -8.31
CA ARG A 392 -10.19 -3.43 -9.24
C ARG A 392 -8.94 -3.89 -8.49
N GLY A 393 -8.21 -4.86 -9.04
CA GLY A 393 -6.89 -5.25 -8.52
C GLY A 393 -5.78 -4.30 -8.99
N LEU A 394 -4.60 -4.39 -8.36
CA LEU A 394 -3.40 -3.74 -8.90
C LEU A 394 -3.13 -4.23 -10.33
N VAL A 395 -3.40 -5.50 -10.55
CA VAL A 395 -3.20 -6.19 -11.83
C VAL A 395 -4.53 -6.81 -12.28
N LYS A 396 -4.83 -6.69 -13.58
CA LYS A 396 -5.89 -7.46 -14.23
C LYS A 396 -5.26 -8.63 -14.96
N ILE A 397 -5.79 -9.83 -14.76
CA ILE A 397 -5.37 -11.06 -15.44
C ILE A 397 -6.55 -11.62 -16.21
N GLU A 398 -6.55 -11.48 -17.52
CA GLU A 398 -7.60 -12.05 -18.37
C GLU A 398 -7.51 -13.57 -18.38
N GLN A 399 -8.56 -14.27 -17.92
CA GLN A 399 -8.48 -15.72 -17.73
C GLN A 399 -8.32 -16.50 -19.03
N LYS A 400 -8.92 -16.05 -20.15
CA LYS A 400 -8.82 -16.72 -21.45
C LYS A 400 -7.51 -16.41 -22.15
N THR A 401 -7.15 -15.15 -22.29
CA THR A 401 -5.99 -14.71 -23.09
C THR A 401 -4.67 -14.78 -22.31
N LYS A 402 -4.73 -14.89 -20.98
CA LYS A 402 -3.60 -14.80 -20.05
C LYS A 402 -2.90 -13.42 -20.07
N LYS A 403 -3.55 -12.43 -20.68
CA LYS A 403 -3.03 -11.07 -20.75
C LYS A 403 -3.01 -10.44 -19.37
N VAL A 404 -1.89 -9.79 -19.06
CA VAL A 404 -1.66 -9.07 -17.80
C VAL A 404 -1.69 -7.57 -18.07
N ILE A 405 -2.51 -6.84 -17.31
CA ILE A 405 -2.65 -5.38 -17.41
C ILE A 405 -2.42 -4.79 -16.03
N TYR A 406 -1.52 -3.82 -15.93
CA TYR A 406 -1.25 -3.09 -14.69
C TYR A 406 -2.19 -1.89 -14.60
N ASN A 407 -3.01 -1.84 -13.57
CA ASN A 407 -4.02 -0.80 -13.36
C ASN A 407 -3.42 0.45 -12.70
N VAL A 408 -4.21 1.52 -12.60
CA VAL A 408 -3.81 2.76 -11.91
C VAL A 408 -3.28 2.49 -10.49
N ASP A 409 -3.90 1.54 -9.80
CA ASP A 409 -3.58 1.11 -8.44
C ASP A 409 -2.12 0.61 -8.30
N TYR A 410 -1.60 -0.05 -9.32
CA TYR A 410 -0.20 -0.48 -9.39
C TYR A 410 0.77 0.72 -9.42
N TYR A 411 0.45 1.72 -10.24
CA TYR A 411 1.32 2.89 -10.41
C TYR A 411 1.28 3.82 -9.21
N THR A 412 0.10 4.02 -8.60
CA THR A 412 -0.05 4.85 -7.41
C THR A 412 0.67 4.25 -6.21
N LEU A 413 0.48 2.96 -5.95
CA LEU A 413 1.22 2.25 -4.91
C LEU A 413 2.73 2.29 -5.17
N GLY A 414 3.15 2.14 -6.42
CA GLY A 414 4.54 2.16 -6.83
C GLY A 414 5.29 3.45 -6.51
N HIS A 415 4.59 4.59 -6.42
CA HIS A 415 5.21 5.86 -6.00
C HIS A 415 5.74 5.83 -4.57
N ILE A 416 5.22 4.97 -3.70
CA ILE A 416 5.72 4.81 -2.34
C ILE A 416 6.48 3.49 -2.18
N SER A 417 5.92 2.36 -2.59
CA SER A 417 6.45 1.02 -2.27
C SER A 417 7.82 0.74 -2.90
N LYS A 418 8.09 1.30 -4.11
CA LYS A 418 9.37 1.13 -4.79
C LYS A 418 10.52 1.84 -4.09
N PHE A 419 10.26 2.97 -3.48
CA PHE A 419 11.29 3.93 -3.04
C PHE A 419 11.44 4.01 -1.53
N VAL A 420 10.34 3.93 -0.78
CA VAL A 420 10.35 3.95 0.68
C VAL A 420 10.51 2.52 1.20
N LYS A 421 11.57 2.28 1.97
CA LYS A 421 11.91 0.94 2.46
C LYS A 421 11.30 0.70 3.84
N PRO A 422 11.01 -0.56 4.22
CA PRO A 422 10.73 -0.89 5.61
C PRO A 422 11.83 -0.34 6.53
N GLY A 423 11.42 0.29 7.64
CA GLY A 423 12.33 0.99 8.54
C GLY A 423 12.66 2.43 8.13
N ALA A 424 12.15 2.93 7.00
CA ALA A 424 12.22 4.36 6.67
C ALA A 424 11.44 5.17 7.71
N VAL A 425 11.91 6.37 8.01
CA VAL A 425 11.25 7.28 8.94
C VAL A 425 10.62 8.42 8.17
N ARG A 426 9.33 8.71 8.40
CA ARG A 426 8.74 9.94 7.88
C ARG A 426 9.43 11.15 8.51
N ILE A 427 9.86 12.08 7.68
CA ILE A 427 10.50 13.34 8.10
C ILE A 427 9.63 14.53 7.77
N ASP A 428 9.87 15.67 8.42
CA ASP A 428 9.04 16.85 8.23
C ASP A 428 9.16 17.42 6.82
N SER A 429 8.02 17.77 6.25
CA SER A 429 7.90 18.57 5.03
C SER A 429 6.60 19.36 5.08
N ASN A 430 6.64 20.66 4.71
CA ASN A 430 5.40 21.41 4.55
C ASN A 430 4.68 21.00 3.25
N THR A 431 3.35 21.11 3.24
CA THR A 431 2.50 20.72 2.12
C THR A 431 1.49 21.81 1.79
N TYR A 432 0.96 21.81 0.57
CA TYR A 432 -0.10 22.71 0.10
C TYR A 432 -1.33 21.88 -0.21
N GLN A 433 -2.19 21.72 0.80
CA GLN A 433 -3.36 20.83 0.75
C GLN A 433 -4.29 21.17 -0.44
N ASN A 434 -4.77 20.12 -1.12
CA ASN A 434 -5.60 20.18 -2.33
C ASN A 434 -4.95 20.86 -3.55
N ASP A 435 -3.66 21.21 -3.48
CA ASP A 435 -2.92 21.90 -4.54
C ASP A 435 -1.66 21.11 -4.91
N LEU A 436 -0.57 21.32 -4.18
CA LEU A 436 0.70 20.61 -4.35
C LEU A 436 1.02 19.85 -3.06
N GLU A 437 0.55 18.62 -2.97
CA GLU A 437 0.72 17.80 -1.79
C GLU A 437 2.01 16.99 -1.85
N ASN A 438 2.61 16.74 -0.69
CA ASN A 438 3.82 15.94 -0.61
C ASN A 438 3.96 15.22 0.73
N VAL A 439 4.86 14.23 0.76
CA VAL A 439 5.36 13.58 1.97
C VAL A 439 6.82 13.19 1.76
N ALA A 440 7.63 13.29 2.81
CA ALA A 440 9.07 13.01 2.76
C ALA A 440 9.46 11.90 3.74
N PHE A 441 10.44 11.08 3.33
CA PHE A 441 10.96 9.96 4.11
C PHE A 441 12.49 9.93 4.07
N LEU A 442 13.09 9.43 5.15
CA LEU A 442 14.50 9.10 5.25
C LEU A 442 14.63 7.58 5.36
N ASN A 443 15.18 6.94 4.34
CA ASN A 443 15.44 5.51 4.32
C ASN A 443 16.57 5.09 5.27
N PRO A 444 16.65 3.80 5.67
CA PRO A 444 17.75 3.28 6.48
C PRO A 444 19.14 3.51 5.85
N ASP A 445 19.25 3.50 4.53
CA ASP A 445 20.49 3.76 3.76
C ASP A 445 20.81 5.25 3.62
N LYS A 446 20.07 6.13 4.33
CA LYS A 446 20.19 7.59 4.32
C LYS A 446 19.73 8.26 3.02
N SER A 447 19.18 7.54 2.06
CA SER A 447 18.50 8.17 0.92
C SER A 447 17.21 8.86 1.37
N VAL A 448 16.94 10.01 0.76
CA VAL A 448 15.69 10.78 0.98
C VAL A 448 14.73 10.47 -0.16
N VAL A 449 13.47 10.27 0.19
CA VAL A 449 12.38 10.11 -0.78
C VAL A 449 11.37 11.22 -0.56
N LEU A 450 11.07 11.98 -1.60
CA LEU A 450 10.02 12.99 -1.62
C LEU A 450 8.98 12.61 -2.67
N ILE A 451 7.75 12.35 -2.23
CA ILE A 451 6.60 12.08 -3.10
C ILE A 451 5.80 13.38 -3.21
N ILE A 452 5.54 13.84 -4.43
CA ILE A 452 4.81 15.07 -4.72
C ILE A 452 3.62 14.74 -5.63
N SER A 453 2.44 15.28 -5.34
CA SER A 453 1.27 15.23 -6.22
C SER A 453 0.77 16.64 -6.54
N ASN A 454 0.77 17.00 -7.81
CA ASN A 454 0.10 18.19 -8.30
C ASN A 454 -1.34 17.82 -8.69
N ARG A 455 -2.30 18.27 -7.92
CA ARG A 455 -3.72 17.94 -8.10
C ARG A 455 -4.45 18.87 -9.07
N THR A 456 -3.78 19.94 -9.54
CA THR A 456 -4.39 20.99 -10.36
C THR A 456 -4.14 20.79 -11.85
N SER A 457 -4.91 21.49 -12.68
CA SER A 457 -4.77 21.51 -14.14
C SER A 457 -3.60 22.37 -14.65
N GLU A 458 -2.89 23.06 -13.75
CA GLU A 458 -1.75 23.90 -14.09
C GLU A 458 -0.44 23.23 -13.71
N SER A 459 0.59 23.42 -14.54
CA SER A 459 1.96 23.04 -14.16
C SER A 459 2.47 23.94 -13.04
N LYS A 460 3.36 23.41 -12.22
CA LYS A 460 3.94 24.15 -11.09
C LYS A 460 5.45 24.06 -11.11
N ILE A 461 6.08 25.06 -10.54
CA ILE A 461 7.50 25.01 -10.18
C ILE A 461 7.58 25.12 -8.68
N ALA A 462 8.22 24.15 -8.04
CA ALA A 462 8.49 24.18 -6.60
C ALA A 462 9.99 24.28 -6.32
N THR A 463 10.35 25.04 -5.29
CA THR A 463 11.71 25.02 -4.73
C THR A 463 11.75 23.98 -3.63
N VAL A 464 12.50 22.91 -3.83
CA VAL A 464 12.77 21.90 -2.79
C VAL A 464 13.99 22.36 -2.00
N GLN A 465 13.82 22.50 -0.68
CA GLN A 465 14.87 22.87 0.28
C GLN A 465 15.15 21.69 1.21
N TYR A 466 16.39 21.24 1.26
CA TYR A 466 16.84 20.16 2.12
C TYR A 466 18.22 20.52 2.71
N LEU A 467 18.30 20.65 4.03
CA LEU A 467 19.47 21.18 4.72
C LEU A 467 19.85 22.57 4.16
N ASN A 468 21.11 22.76 3.74
CA ASN A 468 21.62 24.01 3.17
C ASN A 468 21.58 24.03 1.62
N LYS A 469 20.83 23.13 1.01
CA LYS A 469 20.78 22.92 -0.45
C LYS A 469 19.36 23.13 -0.98
N ASN A 470 19.23 23.59 -2.21
CA ASN A 470 17.95 23.74 -2.88
C ASN A 470 18.05 23.50 -4.39
N PHE A 471 16.91 23.14 -4.98
CA PHE A 471 16.73 23.10 -6.44
C PHE A 471 15.27 23.40 -6.78
N ASN A 472 15.04 23.89 -8.00
CA ASN A 472 13.70 24.11 -8.52
C ASN A 472 13.28 22.92 -9.39
N ILE A 473 12.08 22.41 -9.18
CA ILE A 473 11.53 21.28 -9.91
C ILE A 473 10.24 21.67 -10.63
N TYR A 474 10.15 21.34 -11.92
CA TYR A 474 8.93 21.45 -12.70
C TYR A 474 8.04 20.23 -12.44
N ILE A 475 6.77 20.47 -12.15
CA ILE A 475 5.79 19.44 -11.84
C ILE A 475 4.63 19.61 -12.82
N PRO A 476 4.39 18.62 -13.71
CA PRO A 476 3.29 18.68 -14.68
C PRO A 476 1.92 18.80 -13.98
N PRO A 477 0.87 19.25 -14.70
CA PRO A 477 -0.49 19.26 -14.19
C PRO A 477 -0.98 17.82 -13.92
N LYS A 478 -1.80 17.63 -12.89
CA LYS A 478 -2.45 16.35 -12.56
C LYS A 478 -1.46 15.17 -12.63
N ALA A 479 -0.34 15.30 -11.93
CA ALA A 479 0.76 14.35 -11.98
C ALA A 479 1.28 14.04 -10.58
N ALA A 480 1.91 12.88 -10.43
CA ALA A 480 2.71 12.57 -9.26
C ALA A 480 4.17 12.31 -9.64
N MET A 481 5.06 12.76 -8.79
CA MET A 481 6.50 12.58 -8.91
C MET A 481 7.06 11.99 -7.63
N THR A 482 7.98 11.04 -7.76
CA THR A 482 8.83 10.60 -6.66
C THR A 482 10.27 10.98 -6.97
N LEU A 483 10.87 11.73 -6.07
CA LEU A 483 12.26 12.17 -6.12
C LEU A 483 13.05 11.38 -5.08
N CYS A 484 14.21 10.85 -5.47
CA CYS A 484 15.12 10.14 -4.58
C CYS A 484 16.54 10.70 -4.71
N TRP A 485 17.24 10.90 -3.59
CA TRP A 485 18.65 11.36 -3.58
C TRP A 485 19.38 10.94 -2.30
N LYS A 486 20.71 11.11 -2.31
CA LYS A 486 21.60 11.01 -1.12
C LYS A 486 22.29 12.32 -0.83
#